data_527a4ccedc822b7d2a2d114e2f2d85d4
#
_entry.id   527a4ccedc822b7d2a2d114e2f2d85d4
#
_cell.length_a   1.000
_cell.length_b   1.000
_cell.length_c   1.000
_cell.angle_alpha   90.00
_cell.angle_beta   90.00
_cell.angle_gamma   90.00
#
_symmetry.space_group_name_H-M   'P 1'
#
loop_
_entity.id
_entity.type
_entity.pdbx_description
1 polymer ?
#
loop_
_entity_poly.entity_id
_entity_poly.type
_entity_poly.pdbx_seq_one_letter_code
_entity_poly.pdbx_strand_id
1 'polypeptide(L)'
;MTNSRPLSIAEASSAYRHILNVYLSVSVSASLKHPTKTTILPSQLLAAVKPIVLDHPALAALLQVHDDKYYEVIADKVDLAKNIVWREQSDLDTLETHVCQQVSKQFPNLDLIPGWRLWVTPLIGGEVRLNFFFHHSLFDGTCAQDFLVKLTENLNSQAESLVKDDSVDYVLEIPSSMEPVPSFERLLGLKDLRLTGPVKGFTAPDDANTAFWAGTLVSNSFDKPVLTKSIYNTISAEDLKKLVAKTKQHKASITSVLSAAVLYSLQKALQARGKHYPKATCTIPRNTRSFVKGIEKYGETPYGDFVSSIPVESTATNIPDLWKDAAEIRNVIQGYIDRGVEDATNEFINVAGDQRQLYERRVGEARTFSVEVSTLLVSNRPANTNEWSLDNFRFLQGISSEGPPILCSAASYVNGPLVLSYSYADETVGDPSIVEDTAKEFDNTIAALILS
;
A
#
# COMPACT_ATOMS: atom_id res chain seq x y z
N MET A 1 -0.78 -25.28 19.93
CA MET A 1 -1.26 -23.90 20.06
C MET A 1 -2.05 -23.57 18.80
N THR A 2 -3.36 -23.52 18.88
CA THR A 2 -4.25 -23.37 17.71
C THR A 2 -4.32 -21.92 17.20
N ASN A 3 -3.93 -20.96 18.02
CA ASN A 3 -4.02 -19.51 17.74
C ASN A 3 -2.70 -18.89 17.25
N SER A 4 -1.75 -19.67 16.76
CA SER A 4 -0.49 -19.17 16.21
C SER A 4 -0.03 -19.95 14.97
N ARG A 5 0.69 -19.28 14.08
CA ARG A 5 1.36 -19.88 12.94
C ARG A 5 2.69 -19.19 12.62
N PRO A 6 3.67 -19.90 12.04
CA PRO A 6 4.85 -19.23 11.51
C PRO A 6 4.47 -18.31 10.35
N LEU A 7 5.17 -17.19 10.22
CA LEU A 7 5.08 -16.35 9.04
C LEU A 7 5.57 -17.13 7.81
N SER A 8 4.96 -16.85 6.68
CA SER A 8 5.42 -17.31 5.37
C SER A 8 6.65 -16.52 4.91
N ILE A 9 7.18 -16.84 3.72
CA ILE A 9 8.35 -16.14 3.16
C ILE A 9 8.06 -14.68 2.91
N ALA A 10 6.94 -14.34 2.24
CA ALA A 10 6.58 -12.96 1.95
C ALA A 10 6.34 -12.17 3.24
N GLU A 11 5.57 -12.72 4.17
CA GLU A 11 5.30 -12.11 5.46
C GLU A 11 6.57 -11.91 6.30
N ALA A 12 7.45 -12.91 6.34
CA ALA A 12 8.73 -12.84 7.04
C ALA A 12 9.67 -11.82 6.38
N SER A 13 9.72 -11.76 5.04
CA SER A 13 10.46 -10.73 4.31
C SER A 13 10.00 -9.33 4.71
N SER A 14 8.68 -9.11 4.82
CA SER A 14 8.11 -7.85 5.30
C SER A 14 8.48 -7.56 6.77
N ALA A 15 8.53 -8.57 7.64
CA ALA A 15 9.00 -8.41 9.03
C ALA A 15 10.48 -8.03 9.08
N TYR A 16 11.33 -8.69 8.30
CA TYR A 16 12.76 -8.36 8.24
C TYR A 16 13.01 -6.96 7.66
N ARG A 17 12.30 -6.56 6.61
CA ARG A 17 12.37 -5.17 6.07
C ARG A 17 12.07 -4.13 7.14
N HIS A 18 11.09 -4.42 7.99
CA HIS A 18 10.70 -3.52 9.07
C HIS A 18 11.79 -3.40 10.15
N ILE A 19 12.32 -4.50 10.69
CA ILE A 19 13.36 -4.44 11.73
C ILE A 19 14.70 -3.91 11.22
N LEU A 20 14.99 -4.08 9.94
CA LEU A 20 16.19 -3.55 9.29
C LEU A 20 16.02 -2.12 8.77
N ASN A 21 14.93 -1.43 9.09
CA ASN A 21 14.61 -0.09 8.61
C ASN A 21 14.59 0.05 7.06
N VAL A 22 14.38 -1.04 6.34
CA VAL A 22 14.34 -1.06 4.88
C VAL A 22 12.99 -0.56 4.36
N TYR A 23 11.90 -1.04 4.97
CA TYR A 23 10.52 -0.65 4.62
C TYR A 23 9.63 -0.81 5.84
N LEU A 24 8.99 0.26 6.29
CA LEU A 24 8.44 0.30 7.64
C LEU A 24 6.93 0.19 7.70
N SER A 25 6.21 1.01 6.96
CA SER A 25 4.78 1.13 7.11
C SER A 25 4.11 1.67 5.85
N VAL A 26 2.82 1.43 5.78
CA VAL A 26 1.92 1.91 4.72
C VAL A 26 0.74 2.61 5.36
N SER A 27 0.19 3.62 4.70
CA SER A 27 -1.04 4.30 5.11
C SER A 27 -2.06 4.30 3.97
N VAL A 28 -3.28 3.88 4.27
CA VAL A 28 -4.46 4.20 3.47
C VAL A 28 -5.34 5.12 4.29
N SER A 29 -5.81 6.19 3.67
CA SER A 29 -6.58 7.20 4.40
C SER A 29 -7.74 7.72 3.56
N ALA A 30 -8.78 8.23 4.23
CA ALA A 30 -9.92 8.85 3.61
C ALA A 30 -10.50 9.95 4.49
N SER A 31 -11.14 10.94 3.87
CA SER A 31 -11.97 11.90 4.57
C SER A 31 -13.34 11.29 4.84
N LEU A 32 -13.76 11.30 6.09
CA LEU A 32 -15.09 10.93 6.51
C LEU A 32 -15.96 12.19 6.64
N LYS A 33 -17.04 12.24 5.89
CA LYS A 33 -17.97 13.37 5.81
C LYS A 33 -19.35 12.97 6.29
N HIS A 34 -20.05 13.90 6.92
CA HIS A 34 -21.45 13.76 7.28
C HIS A 34 -22.17 15.11 7.05
N PRO A 35 -23.44 15.14 6.58
CA PRO A 35 -24.14 16.39 6.29
C PRO A 35 -24.25 17.34 7.48
N THR A 36 -24.31 16.83 8.70
CA THR A 36 -24.60 17.63 9.91
C THR A 36 -23.62 17.38 11.07
N LYS A 37 -22.75 16.34 11.00
CA LYS A 37 -21.81 15.99 12.06
C LYS A 37 -20.38 16.29 11.60
N THR A 38 -19.60 16.96 12.42
CA THR A 38 -18.18 17.31 12.15
C THR A 38 -17.21 16.52 13.02
N THR A 39 -17.72 15.67 13.91
CA THR A 39 -16.91 14.86 14.85
C THR A 39 -17.54 13.50 15.04
N ILE A 40 -16.70 12.53 15.38
CA ILE A 40 -17.10 11.19 15.80
C ILE A 40 -16.83 11.10 17.31
N LEU A 41 -17.75 10.52 18.07
CA LEU A 41 -17.52 10.23 19.48
C LEU A 41 -16.68 8.96 19.64
N PRO A 42 -15.83 8.86 20.68
CA PRO A 42 -15.05 7.65 20.96
C PRO A 42 -15.92 6.39 21.07
N SER A 43 -17.06 6.46 21.73
CA SER A 43 -18.01 5.34 21.84
C SER A 43 -18.54 4.87 20.48
N GLN A 44 -18.86 5.79 19.58
CA GLN A 44 -19.33 5.47 18.22
C GLN A 44 -18.22 4.80 17.41
N LEU A 45 -16.99 5.34 17.45
CA LEU A 45 -15.85 4.77 16.74
C LEU A 45 -15.55 3.35 17.24
N LEU A 46 -15.51 3.14 18.55
CA LEU A 46 -15.24 1.82 19.14
C LEU A 46 -16.33 0.81 18.80
N ALA A 47 -17.60 1.21 18.87
CA ALA A 47 -18.71 0.35 18.46
C ALA A 47 -18.63 -0.05 16.97
N ALA A 48 -18.03 0.81 16.13
CA ALA A 48 -17.80 0.51 14.71
C ALA A 48 -16.54 -0.34 14.47
N VAL A 49 -15.48 -0.17 15.25
CA VAL A 49 -14.20 -0.89 15.08
C VAL A 49 -14.26 -2.31 15.67
N LYS A 50 -14.87 -2.50 16.85
CA LYS A 50 -14.89 -3.80 17.55
C LYS A 50 -15.38 -4.97 16.68
N PRO A 51 -16.48 -4.87 15.93
CA PRO A 51 -16.92 -5.95 15.03
C PRO A 51 -15.87 -6.29 13.96
N ILE A 52 -15.19 -5.29 13.39
CA ILE A 52 -14.18 -5.51 12.36
C ILE A 52 -13.00 -6.30 12.94
N VAL A 53 -12.57 -5.98 14.17
CA VAL A 53 -11.49 -6.70 14.86
C VAL A 53 -11.89 -8.15 15.13
N LEU A 54 -13.14 -8.41 15.50
CA LEU A 54 -13.65 -9.76 15.74
C LEU A 54 -13.83 -10.59 14.46
N ASP A 55 -14.05 -9.94 13.32
CA ASP A 55 -14.22 -10.61 12.03
C ASP A 55 -12.89 -10.87 11.31
N HIS A 56 -11.82 -10.13 11.65
CA HIS A 56 -10.53 -10.20 10.96
C HIS A 56 -9.37 -10.50 11.92
N PRO A 57 -8.92 -11.77 12.01
CA PRO A 57 -7.86 -12.20 12.94
C PRO A 57 -6.58 -11.38 12.89
N ALA A 58 -6.17 -10.90 11.70
CA ALA A 58 -4.98 -10.06 11.53
C ALA A 58 -5.01 -8.77 12.39
N LEU A 59 -6.22 -8.24 12.70
CA LEU A 59 -6.37 -7.05 13.56
C LEU A 59 -6.15 -7.35 15.06
N ALA A 60 -6.17 -8.62 15.45
CA ALA A 60 -5.80 -9.09 16.78
C ALA A 60 -4.44 -9.78 16.82
N ALA A 61 -3.69 -9.77 15.70
CA ALA A 61 -2.44 -10.50 15.57
C ALA A 61 -1.26 -9.72 16.12
N LEU A 62 -0.41 -10.42 16.87
CA LEU A 62 0.90 -10.02 17.36
C LEU A 62 1.98 -10.68 16.52
N LEU A 63 3.15 -10.06 16.42
CA LEU A 63 4.34 -10.65 15.82
C LEU A 63 5.32 -11.06 16.93
N GLN A 64 5.53 -12.35 17.11
CA GLN A 64 6.45 -12.89 18.12
C GLN A 64 7.61 -13.63 17.46
N VAL A 65 8.75 -13.66 18.13
CA VAL A 65 9.95 -14.37 17.68
C VAL A 65 10.21 -15.56 18.59
N HIS A 66 10.31 -16.75 18.01
CA HIS A 66 10.69 -17.98 18.69
C HIS A 66 11.71 -18.72 17.82
N ASP A 67 12.85 -19.11 18.39
CA ASP A 67 13.93 -19.82 17.68
C ASP A 67 14.32 -19.12 16.35
N ASP A 68 14.53 -17.81 16.41
CA ASP A 68 14.88 -16.94 15.27
C ASP A 68 13.85 -16.93 14.12
N LYS A 69 12.60 -17.35 14.38
CA LYS A 69 11.50 -17.33 13.43
C LYS A 69 10.38 -16.43 13.92
N TYR A 70 9.75 -15.74 12.98
CA TYR A 70 8.56 -14.92 13.24
C TYR A 70 7.30 -15.75 13.21
N TYR A 71 6.43 -15.49 14.17
CA TYR A 71 5.09 -16.08 14.29
C TYR A 71 4.02 -14.98 14.36
N GLU A 72 2.94 -15.21 13.68
CA GLU A 72 1.67 -14.53 13.91
C GLU A 72 0.95 -15.26 15.05
N VAL A 73 0.59 -14.51 16.10
CA VAL A 73 -0.09 -15.04 17.30
C VAL A 73 -1.31 -14.20 17.57
N ILE A 74 -2.48 -14.81 17.64
CA ILE A 74 -3.71 -14.08 18.00
C ILE A 74 -3.67 -13.79 19.50
N ALA A 75 -3.82 -12.52 19.86
CA ALA A 75 -3.88 -12.07 21.25
C ALA A 75 -5.18 -12.53 21.94
N ASP A 76 -5.14 -12.81 23.24
CA ASP A 76 -6.35 -13.10 24.00
C ASP A 76 -7.24 -11.85 24.19
N LYS A 77 -6.64 -10.68 24.12
CA LYS A 77 -7.33 -9.37 24.20
C LYS A 77 -6.55 -8.29 23.46
N VAL A 78 -7.26 -7.31 22.94
CA VAL A 78 -6.69 -6.12 22.29
C VAL A 78 -7.11 -4.86 23.03
N ASP A 79 -6.14 -4.08 23.46
CA ASP A 79 -6.37 -2.73 23.99
C ASP A 79 -6.39 -1.72 22.85
N LEU A 80 -7.57 -1.40 22.34
CA LEU A 80 -7.78 -0.50 21.22
C LEU A 80 -7.28 0.93 21.48
N ALA A 81 -7.08 1.35 22.73
CA ALA A 81 -6.49 2.65 23.06
C ALA A 81 -5.02 2.74 22.58
N LYS A 82 -4.35 1.60 22.37
CA LYS A 82 -2.98 1.55 21.80
C LYS A 82 -2.98 1.59 20.28
N ASN A 83 -4.10 1.26 19.64
CA ASN A 83 -4.24 1.22 18.19
C ASN A 83 -4.95 2.46 17.62
N ILE A 84 -5.88 3.08 18.39
CA ILE A 84 -6.63 4.25 17.96
C ILE A 84 -6.00 5.50 18.57
N VAL A 85 -5.60 6.43 17.73
CA VAL A 85 -4.92 7.67 18.12
C VAL A 85 -5.79 8.87 17.72
N TRP A 86 -6.34 9.53 18.71
CA TRP A 86 -7.06 10.80 18.53
C TRP A 86 -6.05 11.93 18.37
N ARG A 87 -6.15 12.66 17.28
CA ARG A 87 -5.26 13.76 16.95
C ARG A 87 -5.94 15.10 17.19
N GLU A 88 -5.15 16.12 17.45
CA GLU A 88 -5.62 17.50 17.42
C GLU A 88 -6.06 17.90 16.02
N GLN A 89 -6.94 18.92 15.95
CA GLN A 89 -7.39 19.46 14.67
C GLN A 89 -6.20 19.99 13.85
N SER A 90 -6.21 19.71 12.57
CA SER A 90 -5.13 20.08 11.63
C SER A 90 -5.68 20.51 10.28
N ASP A 91 -4.89 21.26 9.53
CA ASP A 91 -5.05 21.31 8.08
C ASP A 91 -4.48 20.05 7.43
N LEU A 92 -4.85 19.83 6.16
CA LEU A 92 -4.50 18.59 5.46
C LEU A 92 -2.99 18.50 5.17
N ASP A 93 -2.33 19.61 4.82
CA ASP A 93 -0.91 19.61 4.45
C ASP A 93 -0.01 19.30 5.65
N THR A 94 -0.31 19.91 6.80
CA THR A 94 0.36 19.60 8.07
C THR A 94 0.15 18.15 8.45
N LEU A 95 -1.08 17.62 8.30
CA LEU A 95 -1.36 16.22 8.59
C LEU A 95 -0.57 15.28 7.67
N GLU A 96 -0.51 15.54 6.35
CA GLU A 96 0.26 14.71 5.40
C GLU A 96 1.76 14.70 5.74
N THR A 97 2.31 15.82 6.22
CA THR A 97 3.69 15.84 6.73
C THR A 97 3.86 14.87 7.91
N HIS A 98 2.91 14.85 8.86
CA HIS A 98 2.94 13.90 9.97
C HIS A 98 2.72 12.46 9.52
N VAL A 99 1.91 12.22 8.49
CA VAL A 99 1.72 10.89 7.89
C VAL A 99 3.03 10.38 7.29
N CYS A 100 3.76 11.21 6.54
CA CYS A 100 5.10 10.87 6.01
C CYS A 100 6.08 10.50 7.13
N GLN A 101 6.08 11.25 8.22
CA GLN A 101 6.90 10.94 9.40
C GLN A 101 6.48 9.61 10.05
N GLN A 102 5.17 9.31 10.10
CA GLN A 102 4.66 8.09 10.71
C GLN A 102 4.98 6.84 9.87
N VAL A 103 4.84 6.89 8.55
CA VAL A 103 5.19 5.76 7.67
C VAL A 103 6.71 5.49 7.66
N SER A 104 7.51 6.43 8.13
CA SER A 104 8.97 6.32 8.30
C SER A 104 9.39 5.84 9.70
N LYS A 105 8.44 5.35 10.52
CA LYS A 105 8.72 4.84 11.87
C LYS A 105 8.34 3.38 11.98
N GLN A 106 9.13 2.65 12.76
CA GLN A 106 8.78 1.29 13.15
C GLN A 106 7.51 1.26 14.02
N PHE A 107 6.75 0.19 13.91
CA PHE A 107 5.73 -0.14 14.89
C PHE A 107 6.41 -0.66 16.17
N PRO A 108 6.20 -0.01 17.32
CA PRO A 108 6.77 -0.48 18.57
C PRO A 108 5.98 -1.66 19.14
N ASN A 109 6.67 -2.54 19.87
CA ASN A 109 6.08 -3.60 20.69
C ASN A 109 5.09 -4.50 19.92
N LEU A 110 5.49 -4.96 18.73
CA LEU A 110 4.66 -5.83 17.89
C LEU A 110 4.33 -7.18 18.56
N ASP A 111 5.07 -7.56 19.59
CA ASP A 111 4.81 -8.70 20.46
C ASP A 111 3.69 -8.48 21.49
N LEU A 112 3.25 -7.22 21.67
CA LEU A 112 2.25 -6.82 22.67
C LEU A 112 1.08 -6.04 22.07
N ILE A 113 1.27 -5.41 20.92
CA ILE A 113 0.31 -4.51 20.28
C ILE A 113 0.18 -4.89 18.81
N PRO A 114 -1.03 -5.15 18.29
CA PRO A 114 -1.24 -5.45 16.88
C PRO A 114 -0.63 -4.41 15.94
N GLY A 115 -0.10 -4.89 14.80
CA GLY A 115 0.69 -4.12 13.85
C GLY A 115 -0.12 -3.14 12.99
N TRP A 116 -1.07 -2.41 13.58
CA TRP A 116 -1.84 -1.36 12.90
C TRP A 116 -2.12 -0.16 13.83
N ARG A 117 -2.41 1.00 13.23
CA ARG A 117 -2.83 2.22 13.94
C ARG A 117 -3.89 2.93 13.12
N LEU A 118 -4.92 3.43 13.78
CA LEU A 118 -5.94 4.31 13.21
C LEU A 118 -5.79 5.70 13.81
N TRP A 119 -5.37 6.67 13.01
CA TRP A 119 -5.44 8.06 13.42
C TRP A 119 -6.81 8.64 13.05
N VAL A 120 -7.39 9.36 13.99
CA VAL A 120 -8.65 10.09 13.83
C VAL A 120 -8.33 11.58 14.02
N THR A 121 -8.35 12.33 12.94
CA THR A 121 -7.92 13.73 12.90
C THR A 121 -9.07 14.61 12.42
N PRO A 122 -9.64 15.48 13.27
CA PRO A 122 -10.54 16.53 12.80
C PRO A 122 -9.78 17.47 11.86
N LEU A 123 -10.35 17.76 10.68
CA LEU A 123 -9.76 18.74 9.75
C LEU A 123 -10.37 20.12 9.93
N ILE A 124 -9.58 21.14 9.65
CA ILE A 124 -10.09 22.51 9.47
C ILE A 124 -11.04 22.47 8.28
N GLY A 125 -12.31 22.76 8.48
CA GLY A 125 -13.35 22.62 7.44
C GLY A 125 -14.45 21.61 7.81
N GLY A 126 -14.30 20.86 8.93
CA GLY A 126 -15.37 20.05 9.52
C GLY A 126 -15.45 18.61 9.02
N GLU A 127 -14.42 18.12 8.31
CA GLU A 127 -14.27 16.70 7.97
C GLU A 127 -13.43 16.00 9.04
N VAL A 128 -13.55 14.67 9.12
CA VAL A 128 -12.67 13.83 9.92
C VAL A 128 -11.77 13.02 9.01
N ARG A 129 -10.46 13.18 9.12
CA ARG A 129 -9.50 12.34 8.38
C ARG A 129 -9.21 11.08 9.15
N LEU A 130 -9.41 9.94 8.51
CA LEU A 130 -9.02 8.62 9.01
C LEU A 130 -7.75 8.17 8.28
N ASN A 131 -6.69 7.85 9.03
CA ASN A 131 -5.47 7.27 8.47
C ASN A 131 -5.26 5.90 9.11
N PHE A 132 -5.36 4.85 8.33
CA PHE A 132 -5.06 3.48 8.74
C PHE A 132 -3.63 3.14 8.33
N PHE A 133 -2.75 2.99 9.33
CA PHE A 133 -1.37 2.56 9.15
C PHE A 133 -1.25 1.08 9.47
N PHE A 134 -0.42 0.37 8.71
CA PHE A 134 -0.26 -1.06 8.91
C PHE A 134 1.16 -1.58 8.64
N HIS A 135 1.47 -2.68 9.33
CA HIS A 135 2.66 -3.48 9.12
C HIS A 135 2.41 -4.48 8.00
N HIS A 136 3.28 -4.50 6.98
CA HIS A 136 3.04 -5.25 5.75
C HIS A 136 3.09 -6.79 5.90
N SER A 137 3.62 -7.33 7.01
CA SER A 137 3.52 -8.78 7.29
C SER A 137 2.10 -9.27 7.57
N LEU A 138 1.20 -8.37 7.99
CA LEU A 138 -0.15 -8.70 8.45
C LEU A 138 -1.25 -8.17 7.53
N PHE A 139 -0.92 -7.21 6.67
CA PHE A 139 -1.90 -6.50 5.85
C PHE A 139 -1.32 -6.08 4.50
N ASP A 140 -2.21 -5.87 3.56
CA ASP A 140 -1.95 -5.14 2.33
C ASP A 140 -2.92 -3.95 2.14
N GLY A 141 -2.76 -3.21 1.06
CA GLY A 141 -3.59 -2.03 0.78
C GLY A 141 -5.08 -2.34 0.66
N THR A 142 -5.43 -3.53 0.18
CA THR A 142 -6.83 -3.98 0.06
C THR A 142 -7.48 -4.14 1.44
N CYS A 143 -6.75 -4.69 2.42
CA CYS A 143 -7.22 -4.80 3.80
C CYS A 143 -7.51 -3.42 4.41
N ALA A 144 -6.58 -2.48 4.22
CA ALA A 144 -6.71 -1.13 4.77
C ALA A 144 -7.89 -0.36 4.17
N GLN A 145 -8.11 -0.52 2.86
CA GLN A 145 -9.25 0.06 2.17
C GLN A 145 -10.57 -0.54 2.66
N ASP A 146 -10.65 -1.87 2.76
CA ASP A 146 -11.82 -2.59 3.26
C ASP A 146 -12.14 -2.20 4.72
N PHE A 147 -11.11 -2.04 5.56
CA PHE A 147 -11.27 -1.58 6.94
C PHE A 147 -11.98 -0.22 7.01
N LEU A 148 -11.55 0.78 6.21
CA LEU A 148 -12.16 2.10 6.21
C LEU A 148 -13.61 2.07 5.69
N VAL A 149 -13.89 1.23 4.70
CA VAL A 149 -15.25 1.04 4.17
C VAL A 149 -16.15 0.41 5.23
N LYS A 150 -15.74 -0.72 5.84
CA LYS A 150 -16.50 -1.40 6.90
C LYS A 150 -16.70 -0.51 8.13
N LEU A 151 -15.68 0.26 8.51
CA LEU A 151 -15.80 1.24 9.59
C LEU A 151 -16.92 2.24 9.33
N THR A 152 -17.00 2.75 8.09
CA THR A 152 -18.04 3.70 7.70
C THR A 152 -19.43 3.05 7.66
N GLU A 153 -19.55 1.84 7.15
CA GLU A 153 -20.79 1.06 7.15
C GLU A 153 -21.26 0.79 8.59
N ASN A 154 -20.35 0.43 9.49
CA ASN A 154 -20.68 0.20 10.89
C ASN A 154 -21.08 1.51 11.62
N LEU A 155 -20.44 2.64 11.30
CA LEU A 155 -20.87 3.94 11.82
C LEU A 155 -22.31 4.29 11.39
N ASN A 156 -22.69 3.95 10.17
CA ASN A 156 -24.02 4.21 9.62
C ASN A 156 -25.09 3.24 10.14
N SER A 157 -24.70 2.03 10.54
CA SER A 157 -25.63 1.03 11.10
C SER A 157 -25.98 1.26 12.55
N GLN A 158 -25.25 2.17 13.25
CA GLN A 158 -25.48 2.44 14.66
C GLN A 158 -26.76 3.25 14.88
N ALA A 159 -27.60 2.80 15.80
CA ALA A 159 -28.75 3.58 16.23
C ALA A 159 -28.28 4.89 16.88
N GLU A 160 -29.01 5.98 16.67
CA GLU A 160 -28.72 7.30 17.28
C GLU A 160 -28.69 7.28 18.81
N SER A 161 -29.14 6.20 19.42
CA SER A 161 -29.21 5.98 20.89
C SER A 161 -27.88 5.56 21.54
N LEU A 162 -26.78 5.43 20.80
CA LEU A 162 -25.45 5.26 21.40
C LEU A 162 -24.99 6.58 22.03
N VAL A 163 -25.67 6.91 23.12
CA VAL A 163 -25.55 8.11 23.91
C VAL A 163 -24.26 8.04 24.73
N LYS A 164 -23.53 9.18 24.75
CA LYS A 164 -22.69 9.73 25.79
C LYS A 164 -22.56 8.82 27.05
N ASP A 165 -21.67 7.83 26.92
CA ASP A 165 -21.15 7.16 28.08
C ASP A 165 -19.68 7.60 28.23
N ASP A 166 -19.38 8.30 29.34
CA ASP A 166 -18.03 8.78 29.63
C ASP A 166 -17.07 7.63 30.00
N SER A 167 -17.57 6.40 30.15
CA SER A 167 -16.80 5.19 30.43
C SER A 167 -16.69 4.31 29.20
N VAL A 168 -15.78 4.65 28.32
CA VAL A 168 -15.52 3.85 27.08
C VAL A 168 -14.53 2.73 27.38
N ASP A 169 -14.96 1.48 27.28
CA ASP A 169 -14.07 0.31 27.40
C ASP A 169 -13.34 0.06 26.07
N TYR A 170 -12.04 0.32 26.07
CA TYR A 170 -11.15 0.09 24.94
C TYR A 170 -10.64 -1.36 24.84
N VAL A 171 -10.78 -2.16 25.89
CA VAL A 171 -10.33 -3.55 25.89
C VAL A 171 -11.36 -4.44 25.20
N LEU A 172 -10.88 -5.23 24.24
CA LEU A 172 -11.69 -6.19 23.51
C LEU A 172 -11.15 -7.60 23.78
N GLU A 173 -11.96 -8.44 24.38
CA GLU A 173 -11.66 -9.87 24.54
C GLU A 173 -11.79 -10.57 23.20
N ILE A 174 -10.79 -11.36 22.83
CA ILE A 174 -10.73 -12.09 21.56
C ILE A 174 -11.16 -13.53 21.79
N PRO A 175 -12.07 -14.07 20.98
CA PRO A 175 -12.50 -15.47 21.11
C PRO A 175 -11.34 -16.44 21.02
N SER A 176 -11.24 -17.39 21.93
CA SER A 176 -10.19 -18.42 21.93
C SER A 176 -10.25 -19.34 20.71
N SER A 177 -11.37 -19.32 19.98
CA SER A 177 -11.57 -20.04 18.71
C SER A 177 -11.03 -19.28 17.49
N MET A 178 -10.57 -18.03 17.67
CA MET A 178 -10.03 -17.26 16.57
C MET A 178 -8.66 -17.80 16.15
N GLU A 179 -8.50 -18.12 14.87
CA GLU A 179 -7.26 -18.64 14.29
C GLU A 179 -6.72 -17.69 13.22
N PRO A 180 -5.38 -17.61 13.05
CA PRO A 180 -4.79 -16.83 11.97
C PRO A 180 -5.25 -17.33 10.60
N VAL A 181 -5.49 -16.41 9.67
CA VAL A 181 -5.71 -16.76 8.26
C VAL A 181 -4.43 -17.39 7.72
N PRO A 182 -4.49 -18.54 7.03
CA PRO A 182 -3.29 -19.12 6.44
C PRO A 182 -2.66 -18.17 5.42
N SER A 183 -1.33 -18.13 5.37
CA SER A 183 -0.61 -17.33 4.40
C SER A 183 -0.92 -17.72 2.96
N PHE A 184 -0.67 -16.82 2.04
CA PHE A 184 -0.84 -17.03 0.62
C PHE A 184 -0.09 -18.27 0.12
N GLU A 185 1.19 -18.41 0.47
CA GLU A 185 2.02 -19.56 0.06
C GLU A 185 1.48 -20.88 0.61
N ARG A 186 0.97 -20.89 1.83
CA ARG A 186 0.37 -22.08 2.42
C ARG A 186 -0.92 -22.48 1.71
N LEU A 187 -1.73 -21.49 1.33
CA LEU A 187 -2.96 -21.71 0.57
C LEU A 187 -2.68 -22.24 -0.85
N LEU A 188 -1.51 -21.90 -1.42
CA LEU A 188 -1.02 -22.47 -2.67
C LEU A 188 -0.37 -23.86 -2.53
N GLY A 189 -0.24 -24.38 -1.32
CA GLY A 189 0.42 -25.67 -1.06
C GLY A 189 1.94 -25.63 -1.04
N LEU A 190 2.56 -24.45 -0.98
CA LEU A 190 4.02 -24.24 -0.92
C LEU A 190 4.56 -24.43 0.51
N LYS A 191 4.34 -25.62 1.08
CA LYS A 191 4.55 -25.87 2.54
C LYS A 191 5.99 -25.85 3.02
N ASP A 192 6.97 -26.03 2.13
CA ASP A 192 8.34 -26.38 2.50
C ASP A 192 9.40 -25.40 2.00
N LEU A 193 9.01 -24.19 1.58
CA LEU A 193 10.01 -23.16 1.28
C LEU A 193 10.70 -22.74 2.57
N ARG A 194 12.02 -23.00 2.65
CA ARG A 194 12.83 -22.74 3.86
C ARG A 194 13.31 -21.30 3.88
N LEU A 195 13.15 -20.62 5.02
CA LEU A 195 13.73 -19.29 5.27
C LEU A 195 15.23 -19.33 5.59
N THR A 196 15.88 -20.49 5.45
CA THR A 196 17.29 -20.69 5.77
C THR A 196 18.08 -21.16 4.56
N GLY A 197 19.28 -20.63 4.37
CA GLY A 197 20.18 -20.95 3.27
C GLY A 197 20.50 -19.73 2.40
N PRO A 198 21.37 -19.89 1.40
CA PRO A 198 21.72 -18.78 0.53
C PRO A 198 20.50 -18.30 -0.28
N VAL A 199 20.22 -17.02 -0.21
CA VAL A 199 19.14 -16.36 -0.97
C VAL A 199 19.61 -16.10 -2.39
N LYS A 200 18.80 -16.39 -3.40
CA LYS A 200 19.10 -15.97 -4.78
C LYS A 200 19.02 -14.46 -4.93
N GLY A 201 17.99 -13.85 -4.31
CA GLY A 201 17.74 -12.42 -4.36
C GLY A 201 17.25 -11.92 -5.73
N PHE A 202 16.83 -10.68 -5.76
CA PHE A 202 16.65 -9.95 -7.00
C PHE A 202 17.96 -9.25 -7.34
N THR A 203 18.59 -9.62 -8.44
CA THR A 203 19.73 -8.88 -8.99
C THR A 203 19.20 -7.80 -9.92
N ALA A 204 19.73 -6.58 -9.79
CA ALA A 204 19.51 -5.58 -10.83
C ALA A 204 20.06 -6.12 -12.15
N PRO A 205 19.44 -5.80 -13.31
CA PRO A 205 20.01 -6.13 -14.62
C PRO A 205 21.44 -5.57 -14.74
N ASP A 206 22.31 -6.26 -15.45
CA ASP A 206 23.71 -5.83 -15.66
C ASP A 206 23.82 -4.42 -16.29
N ASP A 207 22.77 -4.01 -17.04
CA ASP A 207 22.62 -2.71 -17.67
C ASP A 207 21.82 -1.68 -16.81
N ALA A 208 21.48 -2.03 -15.56
CA ALA A 208 20.87 -1.08 -14.64
C ALA A 208 21.76 0.16 -14.52
N ASN A 209 21.15 1.36 -14.46
CA ASN A 209 21.79 2.68 -14.53
C ASN A 209 22.28 3.14 -15.93
N THR A 210 22.33 2.25 -16.91
CA THR A 210 22.59 2.65 -18.31
C THR A 210 21.34 2.53 -19.18
N ALA A 211 20.52 1.48 -18.95
CA ALA A 211 19.30 1.24 -19.71
C ALA A 211 18.09 2.02 -19.13
N PHE A 212 18.07 2.31 -17.84
CA PHE A 212 17.00 3.07 -17.16
C PHE A 212 17.54 3.81 -15.94
N TRP A 213 16.86 4.88 -15.55
CA TRP A 213 17.15 5.59 -14.32
C TRP A 213 16.58 4.83 -13.11
N ALA A 214 17.40 4.60 -12.11
CA ALA A 214 17.03 3.89 -10.89
C ALA A 214 17.35 4.68 -9.60
N GLY A 215 17.52 6.00 -9.70
CA GLY A 215 17.89 6.85 -8.57
C GLY A 215 19.34 6.65 -8.13
N THR A 216 19.56 6.64 -6.83
CA THR A 216 20.87 6.35 -6.21
C THR A 216 21.07 4.85 -6.02
N LEU A 217 22.29 4.43 -5.77
CA LEU A 217 22.57 3.05 -5.31
C LEU A 217 21.88 2.79 -3.97
N VAL A 218 21.61 1.53 -3.69
CA VAL A 218 21.06 1.10 -2.40
C VAL A 218 22.02 1.49 -1.28
N SER A 219 21.53 2.27 -0.33
CA SER A 219 22.33 2.72 0.82
C SER A 219 22.18 1.79 2.01
N ASN A 220 23.19 1.75 2.88
CA ASN A 220 23.09 1.10 4.18
C ASN A 220 22.28 2.02 5.11
N SER A 221 21.01 1.69 5.34
CA SER A 221 20.11 2.43 6.23
C SER A 221 19.62 1.59 7.41
N PHE A 222 20.29 0.46 7.71
CA PHE A 222 19.80 -0.47 8.73
C PHE A 222 19.79 0.12 10.14
N ASP A 223 20.67 1.08 10.42
CA ASP A 223 20.73 1.75 11.72
C ASP A 223 19.75 2.94 11.83
N LYS A 224 19.26 3.43 10.71
CA LYS A 224 18.39 4.61 10.67
C LYS A 224 17.39 4.56 9.52
N PRO A 225 16.09 4.71 9.78
CA PRO A 225 15.09 4.73 8.72
C PRO A 225 15.27 5.93 7.78
N VAL A 226 14.98 5.72 6.52
CA VAL A 226 14.91 6.77 5.51
C VAL A 226 13.61 7.56 5.69
N LEU A 227 13.70 8.89 5.68
CA LEU A 227 12.53 9.74 5.86
C LEU A 227 11.76 9.91 4.55
N THR A 228 10.52 9.44 4.55
CA THR A 228 9.60 9.58 3.42
C THR A 228 9.16 11.03 3.27
N LYS A 229 9.21 11.52 2.03
CA LYS A 229 8.54 12.73 1.55
C LYS A 229 7.46 12.32 0.56
N SER A 230 6.47 13.18 0.35
CA SER A 230 5.41 12.91 -0.63
C SER A 230 5.00 14.17 -1.41
N ILE A 231 4.61 13.93 -2.66
CA ILE A 231 3.94 14.90 -3.54
C ILE A 231 2.64 14.24 -4.01
N TYR A 232 1.62 15.03 -4.29
CA TYR A 232 0.31 14.52 -4.70
C TYR A 232 -0.16 15.17 -6.00
N ASN A 233 -0.68 14.35 -6.92
CA ASN A 233 -1.52 14.80 -8.02
C ASN A 233 -2.97 14.34 -7.80
N THR A 234 -3.92 15.09 -8.33
CA THR A 234 -5.34 14.76 -8.25
C THR A 234 -5.95 14.82 -9.64
N ILE A 235 -6.48 13.70 -10.11
CA ILE A 235 -7.33 13.66 -11.31
C ILE A 235 -8.76 13.83 -10.83
N SER A 236 -9.44 14.86 -11.29
CA SER A 236 -10.84 15.13 -10.92
C SER A 236 -11.75 13.94 -11.28
N ALA A 237 -12.87 13.77 -10.58
CA ALA A 237 -13.83 12.71 -10.90
C ALA A 237 -14.31 12.78 -12.35
N GLU A 238 -14.49 13.99 -12.89
CA GLU A 238 -14.89 14.22 -14.28
C GLU A 238 -13.80 13.78 -15.27
N ASP A 239 -12.55 14.17 -15.03
CA ASP A 239 -11.43 13.81 -15.89
C ASP A 239 -11.07 12.34 -15.78
N LEU A 240 -11.19 11.73 -14.59
CA LEU A 240 -11.05 10.30 -14.41
C LEU A 240 -12.07 9.52 -15.24
N LYS A 241 -13.33 9.98 -15.27
CA LYS A 241 -14.38 9.37 -16.10
C LYS A 241 -14.03 9.47 -17.60
N LYS A 242 -13.52 10.62 -18.07
CA LYS A 242 -13.06 10.81 -19.45
C LYS A 242 -11.87 9.88 -19.74
N LEU A 243 -10.89 9.83 -18.86
CA LEU A 243 -9.72 8.96 -18.99
C LEU A 243 -10.11 7.48 -19.06
N VAL A 244 -11.00 7.01 -18.19
CA VAL A 244 -11.54 5.63 -18.20
C VAL A 244 -12.25 5.32 -19.53
N ALA A 245 -12.98 6.27 -20.11
CA ALA A 245 -13.58 6.08 -21.42
C ALA A 245 -12.53 5.92 -22.53
N LYS A 246 -11.45 6.71 -22.49
CA LYS A 246 -10.32 6.62 -23.43
C LYS A 246 -9.54 5.29 -23.27
N THR A 247 -9.33 4.79 -22.05
CA THR A 247 -8.63 3.51 -21.85
C THR A 247 -9.28 2.37 -22.63
N LYS A 248 -10.63 2.35 -22.67
CA LYS A 248 -11.37 1.32 -23.42
C LYS A 248 -11.14 1.43 -24.94
N GLN A 249 -11.07 2.65 -25.48
CA GLN A 249 -10.83 2.89 -26.90
C GLN A 249 -9.44 2.41 -27.31
N HIS A 250 -8.45 2.59 -26.44
CA HIS A 250 -7.05 2.20 -26.66
C HIS A 250 -6.68 0.82 -26.16
N LYS A 251 -7.66 -0.03 -25.78
CA LYS A 251 -7.45 -1.38 -25.25
C LYS A 251 -6.49 -1.41 -24.05
N ALA A 252 -6.52 -0.36 -23.25
CA ALA A 252 -5.74 -0.21 -22.01
C ALA A 252 -6.62 -0.41 -20.77
N SER A 253 -6.02 -0.37 -19.58
CA SER A 253 -6.67 -0.29 -18.28
C SER A 253 -6.22 0.97 -17.56
N ILE A 254 -6.96 1.41 -16.54
CA ILE A 254 -6.54 2.60 -15.77
C ILE A 254 -5.15 2.38 -15.12
N THR A 255 -4.89 1.21 -14.55
CA THR A 255 -3.58 0.88 -13.98
C THR A 255 -2.47 0.96 -15.04
N SER A 256 -2.67 0.39 -16.24
CA SER A 256 -1.65 0.43 -17.29
C SER A 256 -1.42 1.84 -17.83
N VAL A 257 -2.48 2.66 -17.91
CA VAL A 257 -2.34 4.07 -18.32
C VAL A 257 -1.61 4.89 -17.27
N LEU A 258 -1.94 4.73 -15.99
CA LEU A 258 -1.21 5.41 -14.91
C LEU A 258 0.26 5.02 -14.90
N SER A 259 0.57 3.72 -15.06
CA SER A 259 1.96 3.24 -15.13
C SER A 259 2.70 3.85 -16.32
N ALA A 260 2.13 3.80 -17.53
CA ALA A 260 2.73 4.40 -18.71
C ALA A 260 2.91 5.92 -18.58
N ALA A 261 1.91 6.63 -18.01
CA ALA A 261 1.97 8.07 -17.81
C ALA A 261 3.06 8.47 -16.80
N VAL A 262 3.20 7.76 -15.68
CA VAL A 262 4.27 8.00 -14.70
C VAL A 262 5.65 7.79 -15.33
N LEU A 263 5.84 6.67 -16.06
CA LEU A 263 7.11 6.35 -16.71
C LEU A 263 7.47 7.38 -17.78
N TYR A 264 6.51 7.80 -18.60
CA TYR A 264 6.69 8.84 -19.62
C TYR A 264 7.05 10.19 -18.96
N SER A 265 6.35 10.58 -17.90
CA SER A 265 6.58 11.83 -17.19
C SER A 265 7.95 11.86 -16.53
N LEU A 266 8.40 10.74 -15.94
CA LEU A 266 9.75 10.58 -15.41
C LEU A 266 10.81 10.75 -16.51
N GLN A 267 10.62 10.11 -17.66
CA GLN A 267 11.56 10.26 -18.80
C GLN A 267 11.63 11.72 -19.27
N LYS A 268 10.51 12.45 -19.34
CA LYS A 268 10.47 13.88 -19.67
C LYS A 268 11.23 14.71 -18.66
N ALA A 269 11.00 14.49 -17.37
CA ALA A 269 11.70 15.19 -16.29
C ALA A 269 13.23 14.95 -16.34
N LEU A 270 13.67 13.74 -16.68
CA LEU A 270 15.07 13.39 -16.84
C LEU A 270 15.67 14.01 -18.11
N GLN A 271 14.96 13.96 -19.25
CA GLN A 271 15.40 14.56 -20.52
C GLN A 271 15.59 16.08 -20.40
N ALA A 272 14.73 16.78 -19.67
CA ALA A 272 14.87 18.20 -19.38
C ALA A 272 16.19 18.56 -18.64
N ARG A 273 16.81 17.56 -17.98
CA ARG A 273 18.11 17.64 -17.30
C ARG A 273 19.28 17.08 -18.12
N GLY A 274 19.05 16.78 -19.42
CA GLY A 274 20.05 16.17 -20.30
C GLY A 274 20.37 14.72 -19.97
N LYS A 275 19.52 14.04 -19.17
CA LYS A 275 19.65 12.62 -18.87
C LYS A 275 18.75 11.82 -19.80
N HIS A 276 19.35 10.95 -20.62
CA HIS A 276 18.63 10.17 -21.62
C HIS A 276 18.80 8.68 -21.33
N TYR A 277 17.69 7.98 -21.17
CA TYR A 277 17.64 6.54 -20.96
C TYR A 277 16.77 5.89 -22.03
N PRO A 278 17.14 4.72 -22.57
CA PRO A 278 16.36 4.04 -23.59
C PRO A 278 14.97 3.59 -23.14
N LYS A 279 14.79 3.36 -21.85
CA LYS A 279 13.50 2.96 -21.25
C LYS A 279 13.34 3.47 -19.82
N ALA A 280 12.15 3.41 -19.29
CA ALA A 280 11.86 3.49 -17.86
C ALA A 280 11.17 2.19 -17.42
N THR A 281 11.43 1.75 -16.20
CA THR A 281 10.95 0.46 -15.67
C THR A 281 10.07 0.66 -14.44
N CYS A 282 9.08 -0.22 -14.31
CA CYS A 282 8.13 -0.17 -13.20
C CYS A 282 7.84 -1.56 -12.66
N THR A 283 7.57 -1.65 -11.36
CA THR A 283 6.90 -2.81 -10.78
C THR A 283 5.48 -2.43 -10.37
N ILE A 284 4.52 -3.35 -10.63
CA ILE A 284 3.10 -3.14 -10.33
C ILE A 284 2.67 -4.21 -9.33
N PRO A 285 2.41 -3.87 -8.05
CA PRO A 285 1.82 -4.79 -7.09
C PRO A 285 0.44 -5.27 -7.54
N ARG A 286 0.15 -6.57 -7.38
CA ARG A 286 -1.15 -7.16 -7.70
C ARG A 286 -1.73 -7.91 -6.52
N ASN A 287 -3.03 -7.79 -6.33
CA ASN A 287 -3.79 -8.60 -5.38
C ASN A 287 -3.90 -10.04 -5.90
N THR A 288 -3.50 -11.00 -5.07
CA THR A 288 -3.47 -12.42 -5.43
C THR A 288 -4.64 -13.23 -4.87
N ARG A 289 -5.57 -12.63 -4.13
CA ARG A 289 -6.71 -13.33 -3.51
C ARG A 289 -7.54 -14.11 -4.51
N SER A 290 -7.80 -13.56 -5.68
CA SER A 290 -8.60 -14.20 -6.72
C SER A 290 -8.02 -15.52 -7.27
N PHE A 291 -6.72 -15.78 -7.02
CA PHE A 291 -6.05 -17.01 -7.45
C PHE A 291 -6.07 -18.12 -6.39
N VAL A 292 -6.55 -17.82 -5.18
CA VAL A 292 -6.57 -18.76 -4.06
C VAL A 292 -7.96 -19.38 -3.95
N LYS A 293 -8.08 -20.66 -4.30
CA LYS A 293 -9.35 -21.39 -4.17
C LYS A 293 -9.74 -21.55 -2.70
N GLY A 294 -11.00 -21.28 -2.37
CA GLY A 294 -11.54 -21.43 -1.03
C GLY A 294 -11.12 -20.34 -0.05
N ILE A 295 -10.57 -19.24 -0.55
CA ILE A 295 -10.18 -18.10 0.30
C ILE A 295 -11.42 -17.39 0.89
N GLU A 296 -12.55 -17.47 0.21
CA GLU A 296 -13.83 -16.89 0.62
C GLU A 296 -14.35 -17.39 1.97
N LYS A 297 -13.88 -18.56 2.43
CA LYS A 297 -14.21 -19.09 3.77
C LYS A 297 -13.63 -18.27 4.92
N TYR A 298 -12.66 -17.38 4.62
CA TYR A 298 -12.06 -16.45 5.57
C TYR A 298 -12.65 -15.04 5.49
N GLY A 299 -13.80 -14.89 4.84
CA GLY A 299 -14.51 -13.62 4.65
C GLY A 299 -14.47 -13.09 3.23
N GLU A 300 -15.21 -12.03 2.96
CA GLU A 300 -15.28 -11.37 1.66
C GLU A 300 -13.90 -10.79 1.27
N THR A 301 -13.22 -10.15 2.21
CA THR A 301 -11.86 -9.65 2.07
C THR A 301 -10.99 -10.23 3.19
N PRO A 302 -10.39 -11.42 3.03
CA PRO A 302 -9.47 -11.97 4.01
C PRO A 302 -8.28 -11.06 4.24
N TYR A 303 -7.97 -10.71 5.50
CA TYR A 303 -6.83 -9.86 5.82
C TYR A 303 -5.55 -10.67 5.89
N GLY A 304 -4.48 -10.12 5.30
CA GLY A 304 -3.17 -10.73 5.17
C GLY A 304 -2.35 -10.04 4.08
N ASP A 305 -1.12 -10.49 3.89
CA ASP A 305 -0.26 -10.06 2.78
C ASP A 305 -0.50 -10.97 1.56
N PHE A 306 -1.39 -10.54 0.67
CA PHE A 306 -1.77 -11.26 -0.56
C PHE A 306 -1.31 -10.48 -1.80
N VAL A 307 -0.01 -10.15 -1.84
CA VAL A 307 0.58 -9.34 -2.90
C VAL A 307 1.67 -10.10 -3.63
N SER A 308 1.72 -9.96 -4.94
CA SER A 308 2.88 -10.26 -5.77
C SER A 308 3.13 -9.10 -6.73
N SER A 309 4.20 -9.12 -7.50
CA SER A 309 4.58 -8.00 -8.36
C SER A 309 4.63 -8.37 -9.85
N ILE A 310 4.44 -7.39 -10.71
CA ILE A 310 4.50 -7.52 -12.17
C ILE A 310 5.49 -6.49 -12.69
N PRO A 311 6.64 -6.90 -13.28
CA PRO A 311 7.57 -6.00 -13.92
C PRO A 311 7.02 -5.53 -15.28
N VAL A 312 7.13 -4.23 -15.56
CA VAL A 312 6.79 -3.62 -16.84
C VAL A 312 7.79 -2.53 -17.20
N GLU A 313 7.80 -2.14 -18.47
CA GLU A 313 8.65 -1.06 -18.97
C GLU A 313 7.90 -0.19 -19.97
N SER A 314 8.41 1.02 -20.22
CA SER A 314 7.93 1.95 -21.23
C SER A 314 9.09 2.58 -22.00
N THR A 315 8.91 2.72 -23.30
CA THR A 315 9.83 3.40 -24.22
C THR A 315 9.17 4.59 -24.90
N ALA A 316 7.98 5.01 -24.46
CA ALA A 316 7.19 6.07 -25.07
C ALA A 316 7.94 7.41 -25.11
N THR A 317 7.92 8.08 -26.27
CA THR A 317 8.52 9.40 -26.47
C THR A 317 7.49 10.48 -26.80
N ASN A 318 6.24 10.09 -27.07
CA ASN A 318 5.11 10.96 -27.40
C ASN A 318 3.78 10.32 -26.94
N ILE A 319 2.68 11.05 -27.04
CA ILE A 319 1.35 10.57 -26.57
C ILE A 319 0.81 9.36 -27.36
N PRO A 320 0.94 9.26 -28.70
CA PRO A 320 0.56 8.03 -29.41
C PRO A 320 1.32 6.80 -28.97
N ASP A 321 2.63 6.89 -28.75
CA ASP A 321 3.46 5.80 -28.23
C ASP A 321 3.05 5.43 -26.80
N LEU A 322 2.68 6.42 -25.97
CA LEU A 322 2.22 6.18 -24.61
C LEU A 322 0.93 5.33 -24.59
N TRP A 323 -0.03 5.56 -25.49
CA TRP A 323 -1.21 4.71 -25.62
C TRP A 323 -0.86 3.28 -26.03
N LYS A 324 0.12 3.13 -26.91
CA LYS A 324 0.65 1.83 -27.31
C LYS A 324 1.29 1.11 -26.11
N ASP A 325 2.19 1.77 -25.39
CA ASP A 325 2.81 1.24 -24.18
C ASP A 325 1.77 0.87 -23.11
N ALA A 326 0.77 1.70 -22.91
CA ALA A 326 -0.32 1.40 -21.98
C ALA A 326 -1.11 0.12 -22.36
N ALA A 327 -1.32 -0.11 -23.66
CA ALA A 327 -1.95 -1.34 -24.15
C ALA A 327 -1.02 -2.55 -23.97
N GLU A 328 0.28 -2.40 -24.21
CA GLU A 328 1.29 -3.45 -24.00
C GLU A 328 1.42 -3.79 -22.52
N ILE A 329 1.50 -2.80 -21.62
CA ILE A 329 1.51 -3.01 -20.17
C ILE A 329 0.25 -3.77 -19.72
N ARG A 330 -0.93 -3.43 -20.26
CA ARG A 330 -2.16 -4.19 -19.98
C ARG A 330 -2.03 -5.64 -20.42
N ASN A 331 -1.45 -5.91 -21.57
CA ASN A 331 -1.25 -7.28 -22.07
C ASN A 331 -0.25 -8.04 -21.18
N VAL A 332 0.80 -7.40 -20.69
CA VAL A 332 1.72 -7.99 -19.69
C VAL A 332 0.96 -8.35 -18.43
N ILE A 333 0.19 -7.40 -17.85
CA ILE A 333 -0.64 -7.65 -16.67
C ILE A 333 -1.59 -8.82 -16.89
N GLN A 334 -2.28 -8.88 -18.06
CA GLN A 334 -3.18 -9.97 -18.39
C GLN A 334 -2.44 -11.31 -18.48
N GLY A 335 -1.26 -11.32 -19.07
CA GLY A 335 -0.42 -12.53 -19.13
C GLY A 335 -0.04 -13.07 -17.75
N TYR A 336 0.26 -12.19 -16.79
CA TYR A 336 0.48 -12.58 -15.39
C TYR A 336 -0.81 -13.08 -14.70
N ILE A 337 -1.96 -12.50 -15.02
CA ILE A 337 -3.25 -12.98 -14.53
C ILE A 337 -3.56 -14.37 -15.08
N ASP A 338 -3.35 -14.60 -16.37
CA ASP A 338 -3.63 -15.87 -17.06
C ASP A 338 -2.73 -17.02 -16.56
N ARG A 339 -1.48 -16.74 -16.21
CA ARG A 339 -0.57 -17.70 -15.55
C ARG A 339 -0.89 -17.94 -14.08
N GLY A 340 -1.74 -17.12 -13.48
CA GLY A 340 -2.20 -17.26 -12.11
C GLY A 340 -1.09 -17.06 -11.09
N VAL A 341 -0.76 -18.12 -10.33
CA VAL A 341 0.17 -18.08 -9.18
C VAL A 341 1.61 -18.47 -9.53
N GLU A 342 1.90 -18.91 -10.75
CA GLU A 342 3.21 -19.43 -11.13
C GLU A 342 4.32 -18.37 -10.92
N ASP A 343 4.08 -17.15 -11.40
CA ASP A 343 5.04 -16.05 -11.25
C ASP A 343 5.24 -15.64 -9.79
N ALA A 344 4.15 -15.59 -9.00
CA ALA A 344 4.23 -15.31 -7.56
C ALA A 344 5.04 -16.38 -6.82
N THR A 345 4.84 -17.66 -7.18
CA THR A 345 5.63 -18.77 -6.64
C THR A 345 7.12 -18.59 -6.90
N ASN A 346 7.49 -18.21 -8.13
CA ASN A 346 8.89 -17.96 -8.49
C ASN A 346 9.47 -16.75 -7.75
N GLU A 347 8.69 -15.70 -7.54
CA GLU A 347 9.08 -14.54 -6.73
C GLU A 347 9.42 -14.96 -5.29
N PHE A 348 8.57 -15.74 -4.64
CA PHE A 348 8.80 -16.24 -3.26
C PHE A 348 10.03 -17.15 -3.17
N ILE A 349 10.27 -18.01 -4.14
CA ILE A 349 11.48 -18.84 -4.20
C ILE A 349 12.75 -17.96 -4.25
N ASN A 350 12.70 -16.83 -4.96
CA ASN A 350 13.85 -15.93 -5.08
C ASN A 350 14.18 -15.21 -3.77
N VAL A 351 13.20 -14.93 -2.92
CA VAL A 351 13.41 -14.27 -1.62
C VAL A 351 13.49 -15.26 -0.45
N ALA A 352 13.35 -16.57 -0.70
CA ALA A 352 13.51 -17.58 0.33
C ALA A 352 14.96 -17.67 0.81
N GLY A 353 15.18 -17.74 2.12
CA GLY A 353 16.51 -17.90 2.74
C GLY A 353 16.79 -16.86 3.81
N ASP A 354 18.07 -16.56 4.06
CA ASP A 354 18.51 -15.57 5.04
C ASP A 354 18.13 -14.15 4.58
N GLN A 355 17.07 -13.62 5.16
CA GLN A 355 16.51 -12.33 4.80
C GLN A 355 17.45 -11.16 5.14
N ARG A 356 18.20 -11.24 6.25
CA ARG A 356 19.17 -10.20 6.58
C ARG A 356 20.27 -10.14 5.52
N GLN A 357 20.82 -11.30 5.16
CA GLN A 357 21.85 -11.41 4.11
C GLN A 357 21.32 -10.92 2.75
N LEU A 358 20.02 -11.13 2.44
CA LEU A 358 19.41 -10.61 1.22
C LEU A 358 19.58 -9.09 1.11
N TYR A 359 19.20 -8.36 2.17
CA TYR A 359 19.26 -6.89 2.15
C TYR A 359 20.68 -6.35 2.29
N GLU A 360 21.54 -6.99 3.08
CA GLU A 360 22.96 -6.60 3.21
C GLU A 360 23.72 -6.68 1.88
N ARG A 361 23.44 -7.70 1.07
CA ARG A 361 24.04 -7.84 -0.28
C ARG A 361 23.62 -6.76 -1.25
N ARG A 362 22.43 -6.20 -1.08
CA ARG A 362 21.91 -5.13 -1.97
C ARG A 362 22.62 -3.80 -1.76
N VAL A 363 23.30 -3.60 -0.63
CA VAL A 363 24.01 -2.35 -0.33
C VAL A 363 25.11 -2.09 -1.37
N GLY A 364 25.07 -0.92 -2.00
CA GLY A 364 25.99 -0.53 -3.07
C GLY A 364 25.59 -0.98 -4.48
N GLU A 365 24.52 -1.77 -4.61
CA GLU A 365 23.99 -2.17 -5.93
C GLU A 365 22.99 -1.14 -6.49
N ALA A 366 22.77 -1.24 -7.80
CA ALA A 366 21.69 -0.51 -8.47
C ALA A 366 20.31 -1.03 -8.01
N ARG A 367 19.31 -0.13 -8.02
CA ARG A 367 17.92 -0.51 -7.76
C ARG A 367 17.33 -1.22 -8.99
N THR A 368 16.35 -2.07 -8.75
CA THR A 368 15.80 -2.97 -9.78
C THR A 368 14.85 -2.26 -10.75
N PHE A 369 14.19 -1.18 -10.31
CA PHE A 369 13.21 -0.44 -11.10
C PHE A 369 13.34 1.08 -10.90
N SER A 370 12.83 1.83 -11.88
CA SER A 370 12.72 3.30 -11.80
C SER A 370 11.63 3.73 -10.82
N VAL A 371 10.48 3.07 -10.87
CA VAL A 371 9.32 3.38 -10.01
C VAL A 371 8.56 2.10 -9.63
N GLU A 372 7.74 2.20 -8.59
CA GLU A 372 6.61 1.29 -8.37
C GLU A 372 5.32 2.05 -8.63
N VAL A 373 4.33 1.42 -9.27
CA VAL A 373 2.98 1.98 -9.42
C VAL A 373 1.97 1.02 -8.81
N SER A 374 1.43 1.38 -7.67
CA SER A 374 0.42 0.62 -6.94
C SER A 374 -0.95 1.30 -7.02
N THR A 375 -2.01 0.54 -7.27
CA THR A 375 -3.36 1.09 -7.45
C THR A 375 -4.37 0.43 -6.52
N LEU A 376 -5.06 1.23 -5.72
CA LEU A 376 -6.21 0.84 -4.90
C LEU A 376 -7.46 1.51 -5.48
N LEU A 377 -8.01 0.90 -6.52
CA LEU A 377 -9.23 1.40 -7.17
C LEU A 377 -10.42 0.67 -6.54
N VAL A 378 -11.32 1.45 -5.91
CA VAL A 378 -12.49 0.86 -5.26
C VAL A 378 -13.58 0.55 -6.28
N SER A 379 -14.09 -0.67 -6.21
CA SER A 379 -15.30 -1.07 -6.92
C SER A 379 -16.57 -0.72 -6.12
N ASN A 380 -17.53 -0.12 -6.80
CA ASN A 380 -18.99 -0.23 -6.70
C ASN A 380 -19.72 -0.20 -5.33
N ARG A 381 -19.23 0.42 -4.25
CA ARG A 381 -20.08 0.67 -3.09
C ARG A 381 -20.61 2.11 -3.15
N PRO A 382 -21.94 2.33 -3.33
CA PRO A 382 -22.50 3.66 -3.44
C PRO A 382 -22.34 4.44 -2.13
N ALA A 383 -21.91 5.71 -2.23
CA ALA A 383 -21.95 6.63 -1.11
C ALA A 383 -23.41 6.93 -0.75
N ASN A 384 -23.81 6.68 0.50
CA ASN A 384 -25.09 7.15 1.00
C ASN A 384 -24.94 8.63 1.39
N THR A 385 -25.76 9.51 0.76
CA THR A 385 -25.59 10.97 0.86
C THR A 385 -26.12 11.58 2.18
N ASN A 386 -26.86 10.83 2.97
CA ASN A 386 -27.49 11.31 4.22
C ASN A 386 -26.82 10.80 5.49
N GLU A 387 -25.68 10.11 5.36
CA GLU A 387 -24.99 9.44 6.43
C GLU A 387 -23.48 9.70 6.31
N TRP A 388 -22.66 9.05 7.14
CA TRP A 388 -21.21 9.06 6.97
C TRP A 388 -20.83 8.51 5.60
N SER A 389 -20.00 9.23 4.89
CA SER A 389 -19.48 8.84 3.59
C SER A 389 -17.98 9.08 3.52
N LEU A 390 -17.29 8.24 2.75
CA LEU A 390 -15.86 8.38 2.50
C LEU A 390 -15.63 9.19 1.23
N ASP A 391 -14.58 10.01 1.27
CA ASP A 391 -14.11 10.79 0.14
C ASP A 391 -12.59 10.97 0.20
N ASN A 392 -11.99 11.46 -0.87
CA ASN A 392 -10.58 11.84 -0.94
C ASN A 392 -9.65 10.74 -0.38
N PHE A 393 -9.79 9.53 -0.93
CA PHE A 393 -8.88 8.44 -0.59
C PHE A 393 -7.44 8.80 -0.97
N ARG A 394 -6.51 8.48 -0.08
CA ARG A 394 -5.08 8.55 -0.33
C ARG A 394 -4.41 7.25 0.07
N PHE A 395 -3.45 6.85 -0.70
CA PHE A 395 -2.61 5.71 -0.44
C PHE A 395 -1.16 6.20 -0.43
N LEU A 396 -0.46 6.00 0.68
CA LEU A 396 0.93 6.41 0.88
C LEU A 396 1.74 5.25 1.42
N GLN A 397 2.81 4.91 0.74
CA GLN A 397 3.77 3.93 1.20
C GLN A 397 4.99 4.64 1.82
N GLY A 398 5.53 4.13 2.92
CA GLY A 398 6.86 4.53 3.38
C GLY A 398 7.89 4.15 2.32
N ILE A 399 8.84 5.04 2.05
CA ILE A 399 9.88 4.74 1.04
C ILE A 399 10.77 3.58 1.50
N SER A 400 11.09 2.68 0.57
CA SER A 400 12.04 1.60 0.80
C SER A 400 13.47 2.08 0.51
N SER A 401 14.39 1.80 1.44
CA SER A 401 15.82 2.10 1.21
C SER A 401 16.43 1.22 0.12
N GLU A 402 15.81 0.07 -0.20
CA GLU A 402 16.29 -0.92 -1.19
C GLU A 402 15.46 -0.96 -2.46
N GLY A 403 14.15 -0.68 -2.38
CA GLY A 403 13.20 -0.72 -3.49
C GLY A 403 13.39 0.38 -4.53
N PRO A 404 12.41 0.58 -5.43
CA PRO A 404 12.42 1.67 -6.39
C PRO A 404 12.57 3.04 -5.69
N PRO A 405 13.26 4.01 -6.32
CA PRO A 405 13.52 5.31 -5.70
C PRO A 405 12.25 6.16 -5.53
N ILE A 406 11.19 5.84 -6.27
CA ILE A 406 9.88 6.51 -6.20
C ILE A 406 8.79 5.43 -6.12
N LEU A 407 7.89 5.56 -5.16
CA LEU A 407 6.68 4.73 -5.06
C LEU A 407 5.46 5.59 -5.39
N CYS A 408 4.80 5.29 -6.51
CA CYS A 408 3.59 5.97 -6.95
C CYS A 408 2.37 5.16 -6.51
N SER A 409 1.57 5.70 -5.59
CA SER A 409 0.43 5.00 -5.03
C SER A 409 -0.86 5.76 -5.36
N ALA A 410 -1.73 5.13 -6.17
CA ALA A 410 -2.98 5.73 -6.61
C ALA A 410 -4.16 5.14 -5.84
N ALA A 411 -5.05 6.00 -5.36
CA ALA A 411 -6.29 5.59 -4.73
C ALA A 411 -7.46 6.43 -5.25
N SER A 412 -8.62 5.80 -5.37
CA SER A 412 -9.88 6.48 -5.70
C SER A 412 -11.04 5.80 -4.99
N TYR A 413 -12.14 6.52 -4.85
CA TYR A 413 -13.41 6.01 -4.38
C TYR A 413 -14.50 6.20 -5.44
N VAL A 414 -15.62 5.50 -5.29
CA VAL A 414 -16.72 5.50 -6.26
C VAL A 414 -17.15 6.94 -6.61
N ASN A 415 -17.06 7.28 -7.89
CA ASN A 415 -17.38 8.62 -8.41
C ASN A 415 -16.57 9.78 -7.80
N GLY A 416 -15.52 9.47 -7.05
CA GLY A 416 -14.59 10.44 -6.48
C GLY A 416 -13.38 10.72 -7.39
N PRO A 417 -12.52 11.66 -7.00
CA PRO A 417 -11.24 11.88 -7.66
C PRO A 417 -10.30 10.69 -7.48
N LEU A 418 -9.31 10.58 -8.34
CA LEU A 418 -8.16 9.71 -8.13
C LEU A 418 -7.01 10.57 -7.62
N VAL A 419 -6.45 10.18 -6.48
CA VAL A 419 -5.25 10.81 -5.92
C VAL A 419 -4.06 9.88 -6.13
N LEU A 420 -3.00 10.40 -6.72
CA LEU A 420 -1.71 9.74 -6.89
C LEU A 420 -0.70 10.38 -5.95
N SER A 421 -0.11 9.61 -5.05
CA SER A 421 1.01 10.02 -4.21
C SER A 421 2.34 9.55 -4.80
N TYR A 422 3.37 10.36 -4.71
CA TYR A 422 4.76 10.01 -5.02
C TYR A 422 5.53 10.00 -3.70
N SER A 423 5.79 8.82 -3.15
CA SER A 423 6.67 8.65 -2.00
C SER A 423 8.12 8.56 -2.47
N TYR A 424 9.01 9.31 -1.85
CA TYR A 424 10.43 9.33 -2.14
C TYR A 424 11.24 9.78 -0.92
N ALA A 425 12.55 9.68 -1.00
CA ALA A 425 13.48 10.31 -0.09
C ALA A 425 14.62 10.93 -0.87
N ASP A 426 15.27 11.96 -0.32
CA ASP A 426 16.42 12.61 -0.95
C ASP A 426 17.53 11.59 -1.23
N GLU A 427 17.74 10.66 -0.28
CA GLU A 427 18.72 9.59 -0.37
C GLU A 427 18.42 8.59 -1.48
N THR A 428 17.15 8.39 -1.88
CA THR A 428 16.78 7.42 -2.91
C THR A 428 16.79 7.99 -4.32
N VAL A 429 16.45 9.27 -4.47
CA VAL A 429 16.37 9.94 -5.77
C VAL A 429 17.63 10.73 -6.12
N GLY A 430 18.40 11.18 -5.12
CA GLY A 430 19.59 12.02 -5.26
C GLY A 430 19.28 13.49 -5.59
N ASP A 431 18.27 13.74 -6.42
CA ASP A 431 17.77 15.07 -6.77
C ASP A 431 16.24 15.09 -6.66
N PRO A 432 15.67 15.60 -5.56
CA PRO A 432 14.23 15.67 -5.32
C PRO A 432 13.44 16.39 -6.41
N SER A 433 14.04 17.35 -7.10
CA SER A 433 13.37 18.09 -8.18
C SER A 433 12.98 17.20 -9.37
N ILE A 434 13.59 16.02 -9.52
CA ILE A 434 13.15 15.02 -10.50
C ILE A 434 11.71 14.55 -10.19
N VAL A 435 11.38 14.35 -8.92
CA VAL A 435 10.04 13.92 -8.52
C VAL A 435 9.02 15.04 -8.70
N GLU A 436 9.39 16.28 -8.34
CA GLU A 436 8.56 17.46 -8.54
C GLU A 436 8.21 17.68 -10.02
N ASP A 437 9.20 17.60 -10.89
CA ASP A 437 8.99 17.75 -12.33
C ASP A 437 8.25 16.52 -12.92
N THR A 438 8.48 15.33 -12.41
CA THR A 438 7.71 14.14 -12.80
C THR A 438 6.21 14.31 -12.48
N ALA A 439 5.89 14.79 -11.28
CA ALA A 439 4.52 15.07 -10.87
C ALA A 439 3.87 16.16 -11.75
N LYS A 440 4.60 17.23 -12.05
CA LYS A 440 4.13 18.30 -12.94
C LYS A 440 3.89 17.79 -14.38
N GLU A 441 4.83 17.02 -14.94
CA GLU A 441 4.69 16.44 -16.27
C GLU A 441 3.58 15.38 -16.31
N PHE A 442 3.28 14.71 -15.21
CA PHE A 442 2.15 13.80 -15.11
C PHE A 442 0.82 14.51 -15.33
N ASP A 443 0.60 15.67 -14.73
CA ASP A 443 -0.63 16.46 -14.95
C ASP A 443 -0.77 16.86 -16.42
N ASN A 444 0.30 17.33 -17.06
CA ASN A 444 0.34 17.66 -18.48
C ASN A 444 0.00 16.41 -19.35
N THR A 445 0.58 15.28 -18.98
CA THR A 445 0.40 14.00 -19.68
C THR A 445 -1.05 13.52 -19.58
N ILE A 446 -1.65 13.54 -18.39
CA ILE A 446 -3.06 13.16 -18.20
C ILE A 446 -3.99 14.09 -19.01
N ALA A 447 -3.76 15.40 -18.99
CA ALA A 447 -4.53 16.35 -19.79
C ALA A 447 -4.44 16.03 -21.29
N ALA A 448 -3.23 15.73 -21.79
CA ALA A 448 -3.04 15.36 -23.19
C ALA A 448 -3.72 14.02 -23.55
N LEU A 449 -3.69 13.03 -22.66
CA LEU A 449 -4.36 11.73 -22.86
C LEU A 449 -5.89 11.86 -22.91
N ILE A 450 -6.46 12.78 -22.14
CA ILE A 450 -7.91 13.03 -22.17
C ILE A 450 -8.32 13.70 -23.48
N LEU A 451 -7.46 14.55 -24.04
CA LEU A 451 -7.72 15.28 -25.29
C LEU A 451 -7.44 14.46 -26.56
N SER A 452 -6.56 13.46 -26.50
CA SER A 452 -6.25 12.56 -27.62
C SER A 452 -7.34 11.53 -27.87
#